data_40f234672ede6f23aaf5ff0f839d1605
#
_entry.id   40f234672ede6f23aaf5ff0f839d1605
#
_cell.length_a   1.000
_cell.length_b   1.000
_cell.length_c   1.000
_cell.angle_alpha   90.00
_cell.angle_beta   90.00
_cell.angle_gamma   90.00
#
_symmetry.space_group_name_H-M   'P 1'
#
loop_
_entity.id
_entity.type
_entity.pdbx_description
1 polymer ?
#
loop_
_entity_poly.entity_id
_entity_poly.type
_entity_poly.pdbx_seq_one_letter_code
_entity_poly.pdbx_strand_id
1 'polypeptide(L)'
;MADKVGECGLSPCYSGKLLGTDHLDLYLLHWRDGITDLSGVVTAFESLHAAGKIRAWGVSNFNVSDMEDLFRIPHGDRCATNQVLYNVASRGIEHDLLPWCEQRGMPVMAYTPLGGASLLRDPALARIGAAHGCSAAAVALAWAIRSGNVIAIPESGSAAHVKENAVALSLTLTPQDLQALDAVHPPPHH
;
A
#
# COMPACT_ATOMS: atom_id res chain seq x y z
N MET A 1 7.79 19.81 21.73
CA MET A 1 6.88 19.25 20.71
C MET A 1 7.56 18.29 19.72
N ALA A 2 8.87 18.09 19.85
CA ALA A 2 9.64 17.13 19.04
C ALA A 2 9.51 15.65 19.49
N ASP A 3 8.95 15.41 20.70
CA ASP A 3 8.96 14.07 21.29
C ASP A 3 7.83 13.12 20.81
N LYS A 4 6.79 13.64 20.13
CA LYS A 4 5.70 12.78 19.65
C LYS A 4 5.97 12.06 18.33
N VAL A 5 6.96 12.46 17.57
CA VAL A 5 7.42 11.71 16.38
C VAL A 5 8.16 10.41 16.79
N GLY A 6 8.58 10.33 18.07
CA GLY A 6 9.29 9.17 18.61
C GLY A 6 8.41 8.06 19.20
N GLU A 7 7.12 8.29 19.44
CA GLU A 7 6.25 7.30 20.11
C GLU A 7 5.50 6.36 19.15
N CYS A 8 5.49 6.64 17.87
CA CYS A 8 4.79 5.79 16.88
C CYS A 8 5.78 5.16 15.91
N GLY A 9 6.45 4.12 16.36
CA GLY A 9 7.36 3.34 15.55
C GLY A 9 8.84 3.67 15.80
N LEU A 10 9.70 2.75 15.40
CA LEU A 10 11.16 2.85 15.53
C LEU A 10 11.67 4.06 14.73
N SER A 11 12.52 4.91 15.34
CA SER A 11 13.13 6.02 14.60
C SER A 11 13.94 5.49 13.39
N PRO A 12 14.14 6.26 12.31
CA PRO A 12 14.93 5.82 11.16
C PRO A 12 16.33 5.33 11.53
N CYS A 13 16.97 5.97 12.52
CA CYS A 13 18.27 5.55 13.02
C CYS A 13 18.25 4.18 13.72
N TYR A 14 17.18 3.88 14.45
CA TYR A 14 17.00 2.58 15.12
C TYR A 14 16.67 1.49 14.10
N SER A 15 15.76 1.77 13.18
CA SER A 15 15.42 0.84 12.07
C SER A 15 16.64 0.52 11.22
N GLY A 16 17.46 1.51 10.88
CA GLY A 16 18.71 1.31 10.15
C GLY A 16 19.70 0.39 10.89
N LYS A 17 19.83 0.54 12.22
CA LYS A 17 20.68 -0.36 13.03
C LYS A 17 20.18 -1.81 12.99
N LEU A 18 18.86 -2.02 13.08
CA LEU A 18 18.29 -3.37 13.02
C LEU A 18 18.43 -4.00 11.63
N LEU A 19 18.33 -3.22 10.57
CA LEU A 19 18.45 -3.67 9.18
C LEU A 19 19.91 -3.74 8.69
N GLY A 20 20.89 -3.25 9.48
CA GLY A 20 22.29 -3.21 9.10
C GLY A 20 22.60 -2.20 7.97
N THR A 21 21.85 -1.12 7.89
CA THR A 21 21.98 -0.05 6.87
C THR A 21 22.10 1.32 7.54
N ASP A 22 22.67 2.29 6.83
CA ASP A 22 22.78 3.68 7.26
C ASP A 22 21.64 4.58 6.79
N HIS A 23 20.77 4.06 5.93
CA HIS A 23 19.60 4.74 5.39
C HIS A 23 18.42 3.77 5.19
N LEU A 24 17.22 4.33 4.96
CA LEU A 24 16.02 3.61 4.52
C LEU A 24 15.60 4.12 3.14
N ASP A 25 15.14 3.22 2.27
CA ASP A 25 14.64 3.62 0.96
C ASP A 25 13.32 4.36 1.06
N LEU A 26 12.43 3.92 1.95
CA LEU A 26 11.12 4.53 2.18
C LEU A 26 10.80 4.54 3.68
N TYR A 27 10.32 5.69 4.17
CA TYR A 27 9.87 5.85 5.54
C TYR A 27 8.47 6.45 5.58
N LEU A 28 7.53 5.83 6.35
CA LEU A 28 6.13 6.21 6.34
C LEU A 28 5.65 6.74 7.69
N LEU A 29 4.80 7.78 7.67
CA LEU A 29 3.94 8.12 8.78
C LEU A 29 2.82 7.10 8.86
N HIS A 30 2.79 6.28 9.93
CA HIS A 30 1.87 5.13 10.03
C HIS A 30 0.40 5.54 10.11
N TRP A 31 0.09 6.58 10.92
CA TRP A 31 -1.25 7.15 11.09
C TRP A 31 -1.19 8.66 11.30
N ARG A 32 -2.26 9.36 10.89
CA ARG A 32 -2.42 10.80 11.18
C ARG A 32 -2.83 11.07 12.63
N ASP A 33 -3.30 10.08 13.37
CA ASP A 33 -3.95 10.14 14.69
C ASP A 33 -3.56 11.34 15.55
N GLY A 34 -4.52 12.26 15.78
CA GLY A 34 -4.33 13.44 16.63
C GLY A 34 -3.37 14.50 16.09
N ILE A 35 -2.77 14.30 14.92
CA ILE A 35 -1.90 15.28 14.26
C ILE A 35 -2.78 16.23 13.45
N THR A 36 -3.03 17.42 13.98
CA THR A 36 -3.82 18.47 13.30
C THR A 36 -2.98 19.27 12.32
N ASP A 37 -1.69 19.46 12.61
CA ASP A 37 -0.71 20.16 11.75
C ASP A 37 0.40 19.21 11.32
N LEU A 38 0.42 18.89 10.03
CA LEU A 38 1.40 18.01 9.40
C LEU A 38 2.70 18.74 9.01
N SER A 39 2.79 20.07 9.16
CA SER A 39 3.97 20.84 8.72
C SER A 39 5.24 20.42 9.45
N GLY A 40 5.14 20.11 10.75
CA GLY A 40 6.25 19.57 11.54
C GLY A 40 6.71 18.20 11.05
N VAL A 41 5.79 17.34 10.62
CA VAL A 41 6.09 16.00 10.08
C VAL A 41 6.82 16.13 8.75
N VAL A 42 6.29 16.94 7.82
CA VAL A 42 6.92 17.19 6.52
C VAL A 42 8.33 17.77 6.70
N THR A 43 8.49 18.75 7.58
CA THR A 43 9.81 19.33 7.88
C THR A 43 10.79 18.29 8.40
N ALA A 44 10.35 17.40 9.29
CA ALA A 44 11.18 16.33 9.82
C ALA A 44 11.60 15.33 8.73
N PHE A 45 10.66 14.92 7.86
CA PHE A 45 10.94 14.02 6.75
C PHE A 45 11.90 14.63 5.73
N GLU A 46 11.71 15.89 5.35
CA GLU A 46 12.62 16.60 4.46
C GLU A 46 14.03 16.76 5.06
N SER A 47 14.11 16.97 6.38
CA SER A 47 15.41 17.02 7.08
C SER A 47 16.10 15.65 7.06
N LEU A 48 15.38 14.55 7.27
CA LEU A 48 15.91 13.19 7.17
C LEU A 48 16.36 12.85 5.75
N HIS A 49 15.58 13.28 4.75
CA HIS A 49 15.92 13.12 3.33
C HIS A 49 17.19 13.91 2.98
N ALA A 50 17.28 15.18 3.37
CA ALA A 50 18.46 16.01 3.14
C ALA A 50 19.72 15.47 3.85
N ALA A 51 19.54 14.82 5.02
CA ALA A 51 20.63 14.14 5.75
C ALA A 51 21.00 12.76 5.15
N GLY A 52 20.34 12.30 4.08
CA GLY A 52 20.56 11.00 3.47
C GLY A 52 20.12 9.81 4.33
N LYS A 53 19.28 10.03 5.35
CA LYS A 53 18.77 8.98 6.25
C LYS A 53 17.59 8.22 5.67
N ILE A 54 16.86 8.86 4.78
CA ILE A 54 15.78 8.26 3.99
C ILE A 54 15.94 8.71 2.55
N ARG A 55 15.53 7.87 1.58
CA ARG A 55 15.50 8.22 0.16
C ARG A 55 14.16 8.80 -0.29
N ALA A 56 13.10 8.34 0.35
CA ALA A 56 11.75 8.83 0.13
C ALA A 56 10.93 8.71 1.42
N TRP A 57 9.83 9.43 1.47
CA TRP A 57 8.86 9.31 2.54
C TRP A 57 7.43 9.26 2.01
N GLY A 58 6.52 8.77 2.82
CA GLY A 58 5.11 8.68 2.49
C GLY A 58 4.26 8.67 3.76
N VAL A 59 3.00 8.37 3.56
CA VAL A 59 2.01 8.29 4.62
C VAL A 59 1.27 6.95 4.60
N SER A 60 0.43 6.70 5.59
CA SER A 60 -0.43 5.53 5.64
C SER A 60 -1.80 5.89 6.19
N ASN A 61 -2.84 5.29 5.61
CA ASN A 61 -4.24 5.45 6.00
C ASN A 61 -4.78 6.89 5.86
N PHE A 62 -4.26 7.67 4.93
CA PHE A 62 -4.79 8.98 4.58
C PHE A 62 -5.93 8.84 3.58
N ASN A 63 -7.05 9.51 3.81
CA ASN A 63 -8.11 9.71 2.83
C ASN A 63 -7.78 10.89 1.89
N VAL A 64 -8.66 11.18 0.92
CA VAL A 64 -8.41 12.28 -0.05
C VAL A 64 -8.26 13.63 0.65
N SER A 65 -9.10 13.95 1.64
CA SER A 65 -9.00 15.21 2.39
C SER A 65 -7.67 15.32 3.14
N ASP A 66 -7.20 14.22 3.75
CA ASP A 66 -5.90 14.19 4.42
C ASP A 66 -4.75 14.41 3.45
N MET A 67 -4.83 13.82 2.26
CA MET A 67 -3.84 14.00 1.19
C MET A 67 -3.85 15.44 0.66
N GLU A 68 -5.01 16.05 0.51
CA GLU A 68 -5.13 17.45 0.10
C GLU A 68 -4.55 18.40 1.14
N ASP A 69 -4.79 18.14 2.43
CA ASP A 69 -4.18 18.90 3.54
C ASP A 69 -2.65 18.80 3.48
N LEU A 70 -2.13 17.57 3.28
CA LEU A 70 -0.69 17.34 3.16
C LEU A 70 -0.09 18.10 1.98
N PHE A 71 -0.74 18.07 0.81
CA PHE A 71 -0.24 18.70 -0.42
C PHE A 71 -0.30 20.23 -0.41
N ARG A 72 -1.05 20.85 0.53
CA ARG A 72 -1.01 22.30 0.77
C ARG A 72 0.23 22.75 1.53
N ILE A 73 0.93 21.83 2.19
CA ILE A 73 2.15 22.13 2.95
C ILE A 73 3.34 22.20 1.98
N PRO A 74 4.26 23.18 2.12
CA PRO A 74 5.48 23.21 1.32
C PRO A 74 6.23 21.87 1.37
N HIS A 75 6.52 21.31 0.20
CA HIS A 75 7.13 19.97 0.03
C HIS A 75 6.22 18.77 0.38
N GLY A 76 4.96 18.97 0.75
CA GLY A 76 4.01 17.89 0.98
C GLY A 76 3.72 17.06 -0.28
N ASP A 77 3.86 17.67 -1.45
CA ASP A 77 3.75 17.04 -2.78
C ASP A 77 4.90 16.06 -3.11
N ARG A 78 5.95 16.01 -2.28
CA ARG A 78 7.02 15.01 -2.37
C ARG A 78 6.67 13.67 -1.71
N CYS A 79 5.49 13.56 -1.11
CA CYS A 79 4.98 12.30 -0.61
C CYS A 79 4.98 11.25 -1.71
N ALA A 80 5.77 10.19 -1.53
CA ALA A 80 6.01 9.19 -2.58
C ALA A 80 4.89 8.16 -2.69
N THR A 81 4.14 7.92 -1.62
CA THR A 81 3.08 6.91 -1.58
C THR A 81 2.17 7.08 -0.37
N ASN A 82 0.94 6.56 -0.49
CA ASN A 82 0.04 6.33 0.63
C ASN A 82 -0.17 4.82 0.80
N GLN A 83 0.16 4.28 1.98
CA GLN A 83 -0.07 2.88 2.29
C GLN A 83 -1.45 2.69 2.91
N VAL A 84 -2.33 1.91 2.27
CA VAL A 84 -3.73 1.76 2.65
C VAL A 84 -4.21 0.31 2.54
N LEU A 85 -5.31 -0.01 3.23
CA LEU A 85 -5.99 -1.29 3.07
C LEU A 85 -6.55 -1.41 1.64
N TYR A 86 -6.07 -2.41 0.91
CA TYR A 86 -6.63 -2.70 -0.40
C TYR A 86 -6.46 -4.16 -0.79
N ASN A 87 -7.56 -4.81 -1.09
CA ASN A 87 -7.65 -6.17 -1.62
C ASN A 87 -9.01 -6.37 -2.30
N VAL A 88 -9.23 -7.53 -2.90
CA VAL A 88 -10.44 -7.83 -3.67
C VAL A 88 -11.75 -7.67 -2.87
N ALA A 89 -11.69 -7.85 -1.55
CA ALA A 89 -12.84 -7.69 -0.65
C ALA A 89 -12.91 -6.32 0.06
N SER A 90 -11.81 -5.55 0.01
CA SER A 90 -11.71 -4.22 0.65
C SER A 90 -11.33 -3.19 -0.41
N ARG A 91 -12.34 -2.69 -1.11
CA ARG A 91 -12.20 -1.88 -2.33
C ARG A 91 -12.53 -0.40 -2.15
N GLY A 92 -12.73 0.06 -0.91
CA GLY A 92 -13.22 1.42 -0.63
C GLY A 92 -12.42 2.54 -1.30
N ILE A 93 -11.10 2.39 -1.42
CA ILE A 93 -10.22 3.38 -2.05
C ILE A 93 -10.46 3.56 -3.56
N GLU A 94 -11.15 2.63 -4.23
CA GLU A 94 -11.48 2.75 -5.67
C GLU A 94 -12.48 3.88 -5.94
N HIS A 95 -13.24 4.30 -4.90
CA HIS A 95 -14.23 5.36 -5.04
C HIS A 95 -13.59 6.72 -5.34
N ASP A 96 -12.54 7.09 -4.61
CA ASP A 96 -11.94 8.42 -4.66
C ASP A 96 -10.42 8.45 -4.55
N LEU A 97 -9.83 7.76 -3.58
CA LEU A 97 -8.41 7.86 -3.27
C LEU A 97 -7.53 7.29 -4.38
N LEU A 98 -7.87 6.13 -4.92
CA LEU A 98 -7.07 5.51 -5.99
C LEU A 98 -7.06 6.38 -7.26
N PRO A 99 -8.22 6.88 -7.77
CA PRO A 99 -8.23 7.85 -8.87
C PRO A 99 -7.47 9.14 -8.55
N TRP A 100 -7.57 9.65 -7.32
CA TRP A 100 -6.84 10.85 -6.89
C TRP A 100 -5.32 10.65 -6.96
N CYS A 101 -4.83 9.49 -6.51
CA CYS A 101 -3.41 9.12 -6.58
C CYS A 101 -2.95 8.92 -8.04
N GLU A 102 -3.74 8.22 -8.86
CA GLU A 102 -3.43 7.98 -10.27
C GLU A 102 -3.26 9.27 -11.06
N GLN A 103 -4.15 10.26 -10.87
CA GLN A 103 -4.05 11.57 -11.52
C GLN A 103 -2.75 12.32 -11.19
N ARG A 104 -2.09 11.96 -10.09
CA ARG A 104 -0.84 12.58 -9.61
C ARG A 104 0.40 11.71 -9.86
N GLY A 105 0.23 10.55 -10.51
CA GLY A 105 1.31 9.59 -10.73
C GLY A 105 1.89 9.04 -9.43
N MET A 106 1.14 9.09 -8.32
CA MET A 106 1.55 8.59 -7.02
C MET A 106 1.07 7.13 -6.85
N PRO A 107 1.97 6.15 -6.73
CA PRO A 107 1.58 4.76 -6.48
C PRO A 107 1.00 4.60 -5.07
N VAL A 108 0.07 3.67 -4.93
CA VAL A 108 -0.52 3.24 -3.66
C VAL A 108 0.14 1.95 -3.19
N MET A 109 0.49 1.85 -1.90
CA MET A 109 0.92 0.57 -1.30
C MET A 109 -0.29 -0.10 -0.65
N ALA A 110 -0.60 -1.31 -1.09
CA ALA A 110 -1.71 -2.11 -0.57
C ALA A 110 -1.24 -3.00 0.58
N TYR A 111 -1.61 -2.66 1.83
CA TYR A 111 -1.41 -3.59 2.94
C TYR A 111 -2.57 -4.58 3.03
N THR A 112 -2.32 -5.73 3.63
CA THR A 112 -3.26 -6.87 3.71
C THR A 112 -3.82 -7.25 2.32
N PRO A 113 -2.98 -7.33 1.27
CA PRO A 113 -3.46 -7.53 -0.10
C PRO A 113 -4.09 -8.91 -0.32
N LEU A 114 -3.81 -9.86 0.58
CA LEU A 114 -4.40 -11.20 0.58
C LEU A 114 -5.70 -11.30 1.39
N GLY A 115 -6.14 -10.23 2.07
CA GLY A 115 -7.42 -10.17 2.78
C GLY A 115 -7.60 -11.16 3.94
N GLY A 116 -6.54 -11.86 4.32
CA GLY A 116 -6.56 -12.90 5.35
C GLY A 116 -7.08 -14.27 4.88
N ALA A 117 -7.17 -15.22 5.83
CA ALA A 117 -7.43 -16.62 5.53
C ALA A 117 -8.82 -16.90 4.92
N SER A 118 -9.81 -16.04 5.16
CA SER A 118 -11.15 -16.19 4.57
C SER A 118 -11.13 -15.90 3.06
N LEU A 119 -10.43 -14.86 2.65
CA LEU A 119 -10.34 -14.49 1.23
C LEU A 119 -9.53 -15.53 0.44
N LEU A 120 -8.47 -16.08 1.02
CA LEU A 120 -7.69 -17.15 0.38
C LEU A 120 -8.47 -18.45 0.15
N ARG A 121 -9.61 -18.63 0.85
CA ARG A 121 -10.54 -19.75 0.66
C ARG A 121 -11.75 -19.40 -0.19
N ASP A 122 -11.77 -18.23 -0.78
CA ASP A 122 -12.86 -17.78 -1.66
C ASP A 122 -12.97 -18.69 -2.90
N PRO A 123 -14.16 -19.25 -3.17
CA PRO A 123 -14.34 -20.18 -4.30
C PRO A 123 -14.11 -19.53 -5.68
N ALA A 124 -14.35 -18.23 -5.83
CA ALA A 124 -14.12 -17.53 -7.09
C ALA A 124 -12.61 -17.40 -7.36
N LEU A 125 -11.83 -16.98 -6.34
CA LEU A 125 -10.37 -16.94 -6.44
C LEU A 125 -9.77 -18.32 -6.72
N ALA A 126 -10.25 -19.36 -6.03
CA ALA A 126 -9.77 -20.74 -6.21
C ALA A 126 -10.07 -21.25 -7.62
N ARG A 127 -11.27 -21.00 -8.16
CA ARG A 127 -11.66 -21.40 -9.51
C ARG A 127 -10.82 -20.70 -10.59
N ILE A 128 -10.60 -19.38 -10.43
CA ILE A 128 -9.76 -18.62 -11.35
C ILE A 128 -8.31 -19.13 -11.28
N GLY A 129 -7.79 -19.35 -10.07
CA GLY A 129 -6.46 -19.89 -9.86
C GLY A 129 -6.28 -21.24 -10.56
N ALA A 130 -7.26 -22.16 -10.42
CA ALA A 130 -7.24 -23.46 -11.11
C ALA A 130 -7.22 -23.32 -12.63
N ALA A 131 -7.98 -22.38 -13.19
CA ALA A 131 -8.01 -22.12 -14.63
C ALA A 131 -6.67 -21.59 -15.18
N HIS A 132 -5.94 -20.83 -14.38
CA HIS A 132 -4.64 -20.26 -14.71
C HIS A 132 -3.44 -21.10 -14.20
N GLY A 133 -3.67 -22.23 -13.54
CA GLY A 133 -2.61 -23.08 -12.98
C GLY A 133 -1.84 -22.45 -11.84
N CYS A 134 -2.48 -21.58 -11.04
CA CYS A 134 -1.87 -20.87 -9.94
C CYS A 134 -2.75 -20.88 -8.66
N SER A 135 -2.23 -20.32 -7.56
CA SER A 135 -2.96 -20.25 -6.29
C SER A 135 -3.97 -19.11 -6.25
N ALA A 136 -4.96 -19.20 -5.36
CA ALA A 136 -5.89 -18.11 -5.05
C ALA A 136 -5.15 -16.84 -4.58
N ALA A 137 -4.02 -16.99 -3.88
CA ALA A 137 -3.17 -15.89 -3.46
C ALA A 137 -2.58 -15.13 -4.65
N ALA A 138 -2.07 -15.85 -5.66
CA ALA A 138 -1.56 -15.25 -6.89
C ALA A 138 -2.65 -14.46 -7.63
N VAL A 139 -3.88 -14.99 -7.69
CA VAL A 139 -5.03 -14.31 -8.30
C VAL A 139 -5.38 -13.03 -7.53
N ALA A 140 -5.45 -13.09 -6.18
CA ALA A 140 -5.76 -11.94 -5.35
C ALA A 140 -4.72 -10.81 -5.51
N LEU A 141 -3.43 -11.17 -5.57
CA LEU A 141 -2.34 -10.21 -5.79
C LEU A 141 -2.36 -9.64 -7.20
N ALA A 142 -2.53 -10.47 -8.23
CA ALA A 142 -2.65 -10.01 -9.62
C ALA A 142 -3.82 -9.04 -9.79
N TRP A 143 -4.94 -9.32 -9.11
CA TRP A 143 -6.08 -8.40 -9.08
C TRP A 143 -5.71 -7.06 -8.42
N ALA A 144 -5.01 -7.08 -7.27
CA ALA A 144 -4.65 -5.86 -6.55
C ALA A 144 -3.72 -4.94 -7.38
N ILE A 145 -2.77 -5.52 -8.13
CA ILE A 145 -1.79 -4.76 -8.93
C ILE A 145 -2.22 -4.50 -10.37
N ARG A 146 -3.42 -4.90 -10.77
CA ARG A 146 -3.89 -4.89 -12.18
C ARG A 146 -3.86 -3.53 -12.87
N SER A 147 -3.98 -2.44 -12.11
CA SER A 147 -3.94 -1.08 -12.65
C SER A 147 -2.53 -0.60 -13.00
N GLY A 148 -1.50 -1.27 -12.48
CA GLY A 148 -0.11 -0.84 -12.62
C GLY A 148 0.32 0.29 -11.67
N ASN A 149 -0.61 0.86 -10.89
CA ASN A 149 -0.34 1.94 -9.93
C ASN A 149 -0.45 1.49 -8.45
N VAL A 150 -0.47 0.18 -8.21
CA VAL A 150 -0.56 -0.41 -6.87
C VAL A 150 0.63 -1.33 -6.61
N ILE A 151 1.25 -1.16 -5.47
CA ILE A 151 2.32 -2.01 -4.93
C ILE A 151 1.70 -2.87 -3.83
N ALA A 152 1.50 -4.16 -4.08
CA ALA A 152 1.02 -5.08 -3.05
C ALA A 152 2.18 -5.51 -2.13
N ILE A 153 1.94 -5.50 -0.81
CA ILE A 153 2.94 -5.88 0.21
C ILE A 153 2.47 -7.10 1.02
N PRO A 154 2.42 -8.31 0.40
CA PRO A 154 2.03 -9.52 1.10
C PRO A 154 3.12 -9.94 2.09
N GLU A 155 2.70 -10.28 3.33
CA GLU A 155 3.57 -10.89 4.31
C GLU A 155 3.63 -12.41 4.09
N SER A 156 4.81 -13.02 4.24
CA SER A 156 4.96 -14.47 4.26
C SER A 156 6.23 -14.92 4.97
N GLY A 157 6.10 -15.85 5.92
CA GLY A 157 7.20 -16.58 6.53
C GLY A 157 7.65 -17.84 5.76
N SER A 158 7.02 -18.14 4.61
CA SER A 158 7.30 -19.34 3.79
C SER A 158 7.89 -18.99 2.44
N ALA A 159 9.07 -19.53 2.13
CA ALA A 159 9.69 -19.36 0.83
C ALA A 159 8.83 -19.93 -0.32
N ALA A 160 8.04 -20.97 -0.07
CA ALA A 160 7.09 -21.51 -1.04
C ALA A 160 5.98 -20.50 -1.35
N HIS A 161 5.36 -19.90 -0.32
CA HIS A 161 4.33 -18.87 -0.50
C HIS A 161 4.88 -17.60 -1.19
N VAL A 162 6.13 -17.20 -0.91
CA VAL A 162 6.76 -16.07 -1.61
C VAL A 162 6.87 -16.35 -3.11
N LYS A 163 7.27 -17.58 -3.49
CA LYS A 163 7.33 -17.99 -4.90
C LYS A 163 5.94 -18.02 -5.55
N GLU A 164 4.93 -18.54 -4.85
CA GLU A 164 3.55 -18.53 -5.33
C GLU A 164 3.01 -17.10 -5.51
N ASN A 165 3.27 -16.21 -4.54
CA ASN A 165 2.87 -14.81 -4.62
C ASN A 165 3.53 -14.11 -5.82
N ALA A 166 4.78 -14.44 -6.15
CA ALA A 166 5.50 -13.85 -7.28
C ALA A 166 4.88 -14.19 -8.65
N VAL A 167 4.09 -15.26 -8.77
CA VAL A 167 3.33 -15.60 -9.99
C VAL A 167 2.38 -14.47 -10.40
N ALA A 168 1.87 -13.69 -9.43
CA ALA A 168 1.01 -12.54 -9.68
C ALA A 168 1.62 -11.50 -10.63
N LEU A 169 2.95 -11.37 -10.66
CA LEU A 169 3.65 -10.40 -11.52
C LEU A 169 3.55 -10.73 -13.02
N SER A 170 3.29 -12.00 -13.36
CA SER A 170 3.13 -12.46 -14.73
C SER A 170 1.70 -12.91 -15.08
N LEU A 171 0.81 -12.93 -14.09
CA LEU A 171 -0.58 -13.33 -14.27
C LEU A 171 -1.41 -12.16 -14.79
N THR A 172 -1.96 -12.32 -16.00
CA THR A 172 -2.95 -11.39 -16.54
C THR A 172 -4.35 -11.96 -16.38
N LEU A 173 -5.19 -11.32 -15.60
CA LEU A 173 -6.59 -11.70 -15.43
C LEU A 173 -7.41 -11.28 -16.65
N THR A 174 -8.26 -12.17 -17.13
CA THR A 174 -9.17 -11.90 -18.25
C THR A 174 -10.33 -11.00 -17.81
N PRO A 175 -11.02 -10.32 -18.74
CA PRO A 175 -12.25 -9.60 -18.43
C PRO A 175 -13.32 -10.46 -17.72
N GLN A 176 -13.39 -11.75 -18.08
CA GLN A 176 -14.30 -12.71 -17.46
C GLN A 176 -13.92 -13.02 -16.01
N ASP A 177 -12.61 -13.12 -15.72
CA ASP A 177 -12.13 -13.30 -14.35
C ASP A 177 -12.48 -12.08 -13.48
N LEU A 178 -12.25 -10.86 -13.99
CA LEU A 178 -12.58 -9.63 -13.29
C LEU A 178 -14.08 -9.53 -13.04
N GLN A 179 -14.92 -9.83 -14.03
CA GLN A 179 -16.38 -9.84 -13.89
C GLN A 179 -16.84 -10.87 -12.84
N ALA A 180 -16.20 -12.05 -12.80
CA ALA A 180 -16.52 -13.07 -11.81
C ALA A 180 -16.15 -12.63 -10.39
N LEU A 181 -15.05 -11.90 -10.21
CA LEU A 181 -14.65 -11.32 -8.92
C LEU A 181 -15.58 -10.16 -8.53
N ASP A 182 -15.95 -9.29 -9.47
CA ASP A 182 -16.87 -8.17 -9.23
C ASP A 182 -18.28 -8.66 -8.83
N ALA A 183 -18.70 -9.81 -9.32
CA ALA A 183 -19.99 -10.40 -8.92
C ALA A 183 -20.04 -10.85 -7.45
N VAL A 184 -18.89 -11.24 -6.88
CA VAL A 184 -18.75 -11.71 -5.48
C VAL A 184 -18.29 -10.56 -4.56
N HIS A 185 -17.42 -9.72 -5.06
CA HIS A 185 -16.81 -8.59 -4.37
C HIS A 185 -17.04 -7.30 -5.18
N PRO A 186 -18.24 -6.74 -5.15
CA PRO A 186 -18.60 -5.61 -6.00
C PRO A 186 -17.73 -4.38 -5.70
N PRO A 187 -17.42 -3.56 -6.73
CA PRO A 187 -16.78 -2.27 -6.52
C PRO A 187 -17.69 -1.35 -5.67
N PRO A 188 -17.14 -0.33 -5.01
CA PRO A 188 -17.93 0.65 -4.28
C PRO A 188 -18.91 1.35 -5.25
N HIS A 189 -20.14 1.59 -4.76
CA HIS A 189 -21.13 2.35 -5.51
C HIS A 189 -20.75 3.84 -5.50
N HIS A 190 -20.88 4.49 -6.64
CA HIS A 190 -20.75 5.95 -6.79
C HIS A 190 -22.03 6.65 -6.34
#